data_b67e33f08f165dd698de8b26ed40956e
#
_entry.id   b67e33f08f165dd698de8b26ed40956e
#
_cell.length_a   1.000
_cell.length_b   1.000
_cell.length_c   1.000
_cell.angle_alpha   90.00
_cell.angle_beta   90.00
_cell.angle_gamma   90.00
#
_symmetry.space_group_name_H-M   'P 1'
#
loop_
_entity.id
_entity.type
_entity.pdbx_description
1 polymer ?
#
loop_
_entity_poly.entity_id
_entity_poly.type
_entity_poly.pdbx_seq_one_letter_code
_entity_poly.pdbx_strand_id
1 'polypeptide(L)'
;MNIDIETYSSNDISKCGAYKYTEAEDFEILIIAYSIDGGAISAIDMTKVDNEPFHADYETFKIALFDPAVKKYAFNANFERTCLAKHFNKQMPPEEWICTMVNSMRIGLPASLDKVGEVLRLQSQKDKAGKNLIRYFSIPCKPTKVNGGRTRNLPEHDFEKWQQFIDYCIRDVEVEMAIANKIKDFPVTAIEQTYWVFDQHINDRGIKLSKSLMLGANVLDKQSKEELLKQAKHITGLENPNSPTQLLAWLKDEQGLDIPNLQKKTVQEYLKEATGKAKKMLEIRLQMSKTSVKKYNKMHDMMCSDERVRGLFQFYGAGTGRWAGRGVQLQNLTKHYISDTELEIARDLIKEQRFDDLDLLLNV
;
A
#
# COMPACT_ATOMS: atom_id res chain seq x y z
N MET A 1 -2.16 23.00 -14.37
CA MET A 1 -2.95 21.88 -14.93
C MET A 1 -3.38 20.96 -13.79
N ASN A 2 -4.68 20.66 -13.65
CA ASN A 2 -5.21 19.66 -12.69
C ASN A 2 -5.36 18.33 -13.42
N ILE A 3 -5.08 17.20 -12.74
CA ILE A 3 -5.02 15.86 -13.36
C ILE A 3 -5.59 14.83 -12.42
N ASP A 4 -6.38 13.90 -12.94
CA ASP A 4 -6.73 12.63 -12.34
C ASP A 4 -6.64 11.52 -13.37
N ILE A 5 -6.31 10.29 -12.96
CA ILE A 5 -6.15 9.16 -13.87
C ILE A 5 -6.78 7.89 -13.30
N GLU A 6 -7.35 7.10 -14.20
CA GLU A 6 -7.76 5.74 -13.89
C GLU A 6 -6.83 4.73 -14.56
N THR A 7 -6.49 3.68 -13.84
CA THR A 7 -5.45 2.74 -14.26
C THR A 7 -5.89 1.28 -14.08
N TYR A 8 -5.21 0.37 -14.76
CA TYR A 8 -5.34 -1.07 -14.55
C TYR A 8 -3.97 -1.69 -14.23
N SER A 9 -3.96 -2.68 -13.36
CA SER A 9 -2.79 -3.55 -13.13
C SER A 9 -3.22 -4.85 -12.49
N SER A 10 -2.53 -5.95 -12.81
CA SER A 10 -2.69 -7.22 -12.09
C SER A 10 -2.07 -7.19 -10.69
N ASN A 11 -1.18 -6.25 -10.41
CA ASN A 11 -0.63 -6.04 -9.08
C ASN A 11 -1.65 -5.35 -8.17
N ASP A 12 -1.87 -5.89 -6.97
CA ASP A 12 -2.76 -5.29 -5.96
C ASP A 12 -2.07 -4.10 -5.28
N ILE A 13 -2.47 -2.88 -5.65
CA ILE A 13 -1.89 -1.63 -5.13
C ILE A 13 -1.95 -1.55 -3.60
N SER A 14 -2.96 -2.13 -2.96
CA SER A 14 -3.10 -2.13 -1.50
C SER A 14 -2.00 -2.94 -0.81
N LYS A 15 -1.49 -3.95 -1.50
CA LYS A 15 -0.39 -4.80 -1.04
C LYS A 15 0.97 -4.23 -1.42
N CYS A 16 1.15 -3.81 -2.66
CA CYS A 16 2.48 -3.52 -3.21
C CYS A 16 2.83 -2.02 -3.27
N GLY A 17 1.84 -1.10 -3.15
CA GLY A 17 2.04 0.34 -3.31
C GLY A 17 2.21 0.75 -4.79
N ALA A 18 2.14 2.07 -5.06
CA ALA A 18 2.09 2.61 -6.41
C ALA A 18 3.30 2.21 -7.29
N TYR A 19 4.50 2.24 -6.76
CA TYR A 19 5.72 1.94 -7.53
C TYR A 19 5.76 0.50 -8.03
N LYS A 20 5.46 -0.48 -7.19
CA LYS A 20 5.40 -1.89 -7.60
C LYS A 20 4.15 -2.19 -8.43
N TYR A 21 3.06 -1.48 -8.19
CA TYR A 21 1.84 -1.56 -8.98
C TYR A 21 2.08 -1.27 -10.45
N THR A 22 2.88 -0.23 -10.77
CA THR A 22 3.21 0.14 -12.14
C THR A 22 4.23 -0.76 -12.82
N GLU A 23 4.87 -1.69 -12.10
CA GLU A 23 5.82 -2.66 -12.68
C GLU A 23 5.14 -3.90 -13.27
N ALA A 24 3.82 -4.06 -13.10
CA ALA A 24 3.11 -5.15 -13.78
C ALA A 24 3.25 -5.00 -15.30
N GLU A 25 3.41 -6.11 -16.01
CA GLU A 25 3.51 -6.13 -17.47
C GLU A 25 2.23 -5.61 -18.15
N ASP A 26 1.10 -5.79 -17.48
CA ASP A 26 -0.23 -5.37 -17.92
C ASP A 26 -0.67 -4.02 -17.34
N PHE A 27 0.25 -3.27 -16.71
CA PHE A 27 -0.06 -1.93 -16.23
C PHE A 27 -0.37 -0.99 -17.39
N GLU A 28 -1.50 -0.31 -17.31
CA GLU A 28 -1.87 0.74 -18.25
C GLU A 28 -2.70 1.84 -17.61
N ILE A 29 -2.65 3.03 -18.21
CA ILE A 29 -3.59 4.11 -17.92
C ILE A 29 -4.81 3.90 -18.80
N LEU A 30 -5.99 3.94 -18.19
CA LEU A 30 -7.28 3.71 -18.86
C LEU A 30 -7.94 5.02 -19.31
N ILE A 31 -7.93 6.01 -18.41
CA ILE A 31 -8.56 7.31 -18.59
C ILE A 31 -7.63 8.37 -18.00
N ILE A 32 -7.53 9.50 -18.69
CA ILE A 32 -6.88 10.72 -18.17
C ILE A 32 -7.92 11.83 -18.21
N ALA A 33 -8.23 12.43 -17.07
CA ALA A 33 -9.02 13.67 -17.01
C ALA A 33 -8.11 14.82 -16.59
N TYR A 34 -8.23 15.95 -17.25
CA TYR A 34 -7.39 17.11 -16.95
C TYR A 34 -8.09 18.45 -17.25
N SER A 35 -7.64 19.50 -16.60
CA SER A 35 -8.02 20.90 -16.87
C SER A 35 -6.76 21.75 -16.90
N ILE A 36 -6.66 22.67 -17.86
CA ILE A 36 -5.56 23.65 -17.97
C ILE A 36 -6.09 25.00 -17.54
N ASP A 37 -5.39 25.65 -16.60
CA ASP A 37 -5.68 27.02 -16.11
C ASP A 37 -7.12 27.26 -15.63
N GLY A 38 -7.74 26.19 -15.09
CA GLY A 38 -9.12 26.26 -14.59
C GLY A 38 -10.18 26.28 -15.69
N GLY A 39 -9.80 25.94 -16.92
CA GLY A 39 -10.72 25.80 -18.06
C GLY A 39 -11.60 24.56 -17.99
N ALA A 40 -12.27 24.25 -19.09
CA ALA A 40 -13.07 23.03 -19.21
C ALA A 40 -12.22 21.77 -18.94
N ILE A 41 -12.85 20.75 -18.37
CA ILE A 41 -12.20 19.46 -18.11
C ILE A 41 -12.35 18.62 -19.38
N SER A 42 -11.22 18.17 -19.93
CA SER A 42 -11.16 17.15 -20.97
C SER A 42 -10.92 15.79 -20.37
N ALA A 43 -11.52 14.75 -20.96
CA ALA A 43 -11.26 13.35 -20.61
C ALA A 43 -10.80 12.56 -21.84
N ILE A 44 -9.68 11.86 -21.69
CA ILE A 44 -9.08 11.05 -22.73
C ILE A 44 -9.36 9.58 -22.42
N ASP A 45 -10.13 8.93 -23.27
CA ASP A 45 -10.26 7.47 -23.28
C ASP A 45 -9.02 6.87 -23.94
N MET A 46 -8.11 6.33 -23.14
CA MET A 46 -6.83 5.80 -23.61
C MET A 46 -7.00 4.58 -24.53
N THR A 47 -8.15 3.92 -24.49
CA THR A 47 -8.45 2.81 -25.45
C THR A 47 -8.76 3.31 -26.85
N LYS A 48 -8.94 4.62 -27.02
CA LYS A 48 -9.28 5.30 -28.27
C LYS A 48 -8.31 6.42 -28.62
N VAL A 49 -7.16 6.49 -27.94
CA VAL A 49 -6.21 7.61 -28.05
C VAL A 49 -5.70 7.84 -29.49
N ASP A 50 -5.70 6.82 -30.33
CA ASP A 50 -5.30 6.93 -31.74
C ASP A 50 -6.42 7.50 -32.65
N ASN A 51 -7.61 7.74 -32.11
CA ASN A 51 -8.77 8.27 -32.85
C ASN A 51 -9.07 9.70 -32.41
N GLU A 52 -9.45 10.55 -33.37
CA GLU A 52 -9.98 11.88 -33.06
C GLU A 52 -11.37 11.78 -32.37
N PRO A 53 -11.71 12.67 -31.41
CA PRO A 53 -10.90 13.82 -30.94
C PRO A 53 -9.87 13.48 -29.86
N PHE A 54 -9.83 12.24 -29.34
CA PHE A 54 -8.97 11.87 -28.22
C PHE A 54 -7.46 12.04 -28.51
N HIS A 55 -7.07 11.89 -29.79
CA HIS A 55 -5.68 12.11 -30.17
C HIS A 55 -5.24 13.57 -29.97
N ALA A 56 -6.06 14.54 -30.41
CA ALA A 56 -5.77 15.97 -30.22
C ALA A 56 -5.73 16.38 -28.75
N ASP A 57 -6.66 15.88 -27.95
CA ASP A 57 -6.67 16.08 -26.50
C ASP A 57 -5.44 15.47 -25.82
N TYR A 58 -5.02 14.29 -26.25
CA TYR A 58 -3.82 13.62 -25.74
C TYR A 58 -2.53 14.37 -26.08
N GLU A 59 -2.40 14.91 -27.28
CA GLU A 59 -1.26 15.77 -27.65
C GLU A 59 -1.24 17.05 -26.80
N THR A 60 -2.39 17.70 -26.61
CA THR A 60 -2.53 18.89 -25.75
C THR A 60 -2.12 18.57 -24.31
N PHE A 61 -2.60 17.45 -23.76
CA PHE A 61 -2.21 16.96 -22.45
C PHE A 61 -0.69 16.75 -22.33
N LYS A 62 -0.06 16.08 -23.30
CA LYS A 62 1.39 15.82 -23.30
C LYS A 62 2.20 17.11 -23.34
N ILE A 63 1.81 18.08 -24.17
CA ILE A 63 2.48 19.37 -24.22
C ILE A 63 2.48 20.03 -22.85
N ALA A 64 1.32 20.10 -22.20
CA ALA A 64 1.20 20.71 -20.87
C ALA A 64 1.89 19.88 -19.77
N LEU A 65 1.84 18.54 -19.87
CA LEU A 65 2.49 17.64 -18.91
C LEU A 65 4.01 17.82 -18.89
N PHE A 66 4.60 17.97 -20.05
CA PHE A 66 6.06 18.05 -20.19
C PHE A 66 6.61 19.47 -20.22
N ASP A 67 5.77 20.48 -20.13
CA ASP A 67 6.21 21.85 -19.95
C ASP A 67 6.59 22.10 -18.48
N PRO A 68 7.86 22.40 -18.16
CA PRO A 68 8.30 22.67 -16.79
C PRO A 68 7.71 23.94 -16.20
N ALA A 69 7.19 24.86 -17.03
CA ALA A 69 6.51 26.08 -16.56
C ALA A 69 5.10 25.77 -16.05
N VAL A 70 4.49 24.65 -16.46
CA VAL A 70 3.15 24.24 -16.04
C VAL A 70 3.24 23.48 -14.72
N LYS A 71 2.60 24.01 -13.67
CA LYS A 71 2.42 23.27 -12.40
C LYS A 71 1.29 22.25 -12.55
N LYS A 72 1.54 21.03 -12.11
CA LYS A 72 0.61 19.90 -12.12
C LYS A 72 0.01 19.73 -10.73
N TYR A 73 -1.30 19.67 -10.63
CA TYR A 73 -2.06 19.48 -9.39
C TYR A 73 -2.80 18.15 -9.46
N ALA A 74 -2.72 17.36 -8.39
CA ALA A 74 -3.50 16.15 -8.24
C ALA A 74 -3.82 15.87 -6.77
N PHE A 75 -4.91 15.16 -6.52
CA PHE A 75 -5.22 14.69 -5.17
C PHE A 75 -4.53 13.35 -4.90
N ASN A 76 -3.42 13.37 -4.17
CA ASN A 76 -2.43 12.30 -4.02
C ASN A 76 -1.43 12.20 -5.18
N ALA A 77 -0.88 13.33 -5.58
CA ALA A 77 -0.01 13.50 -6.74
C ALA A 77 1.16 12.49 -6.87
N ASN A 78 1.51 11.77 -5.82
CA ASN A 78 2.48 10.66 -5.89
C ASN A 78 1.99 9.55 -6.83
N PHE A 79 0.69 9.26 -6.83
CA PHE A 79 0.12 8.20 -7.66
C PHE A 79 0.16 8.58 -9.14
N GLU A 80 -0.39 9.75 -9.50
CA GLU A 80 -0.41 10.23 -10.89
C GLU A 80 1.01 10.36 -11.43
N ARG A 81 1.90 10.95 -10.64
CA ARG A 81 3.31 11.13 -10.99
C ARG A 81 4.01 9.80 -11.28
N THR A 82 3.79 8.79 -10.44
CA THR A 82 4.39 7.45 -10.59
C THR A 82 3.81 6.73 -11.82
N CYS A 83 2.51 6.78 -12.01
CA CYS A 83 1.83 6.13 -13.14
C CYS A 83 2.20 6.77 -14.48
N LEU A 84 2.18 8.11 -14.55
CA LEU A 84 2.57 8.85 -15.75
C LEU A 84 4.05 8.66 -16.09
N ALA A 85 4.93 8.63 -15.07
CA ALA A 85 6.35 8.35 -15.27
C ALA A 85 6.57 6.96 -15.92
N LYS A 86 5.82 5.96 -15.48
CA LYS A 86 5.87 4.61 -16.06
C LYS A 86 5.30 4.59 -17.48
N HIS A 87 4.14 5.20 -17.69
CA HIS A 87 3.45 5.21 -18.99
C HIS A 87 4.31 5.87 -20.08
N PHE A 88 4.89 7.03 -19.79
CA PHE A 88 5.73 7.76 -20.74
C PHE A 88 7.21 7.33 -20.73
N ASN A 89 7.59 6.39 -19.86
CA ASN A 89 8.98 6.04 -19.60
C ASN A 89 9.89 7.28 -19.41
N LYS A 90 9.37 8.27 -18.68
CA LYS A 90 10.03 9.56 -18.45
C LYS A 90 9.82 10.02 -17.02
N GLN A 91 10.86 10.55 -16.39
CA GLN A 91 10.76 11.07 -15.04
C GLN A 91 9.77 12.24 -14.97
N MET A 92 9.02 12.31 -13.87
CA MET A 92 8.11 13.40 -13.52
C MET A 92 8.70 14.16 -12.33
N PRO A 93 9.46 15.25 -12.54
CA PRO A 93 10.12 15.99 -11.46
C PRO A 93 9.10 16.46 -10.42
N PRO A 94 9.27 16.13 -9.12
CA PRO A 94 8.29 16.51 -8.10
C PRO A 94 8.20 18.03 -7.90
N GLU A 95 9.21 18.79 -8.30
CA GLU A 95 9.23 20.24 -8.25
C GLU A 95 8.12 20.89 -9.09
N GLU A 96 7.64 20.19 -10.11
CA GLU A 96 6.57 20.65 -10.99
C GLU A 96 5.17 20.30 -10.47
N TRP A 97 5.07 19.58 -9.36
CA TRP A 97 3.82 19.05 -8.84
C TRP A 97 3.41 19.66 -7.51
N ILE A 98 2.11 19.74 -7.28
CA ILE A 98 1.48 20.16 -6.03
C ILE A 98 0.44 19.11 -5.64
N CYS A 99 0.54 18.60 -4.42
CA CYS A 99 -0.36 17.58 -3.90
C CYS A 99 -1.49 18.22 -3.08
N THR A 100 -2.68 18.29 -3.64
CA THR A 100 -3.86 18.88 -2.98
C THR A 100 -4.28 18.09 -1.72
N MET A 101 -4.03 16.77 -1.69
CA MET A 101 -4.24 15.95 -0.48
C MET A 101 -3.34 16.42 0.68
N VAL A 102 -2.05 16.62 0.44
CA VAL A 102 -1.11 17.08 1.48
C VAL A 102 -1.47 18.48 1.94
N ASN A 103 -1.84 19.36 1.00
CA ASN A 103 -2.29 20.70 1.33
C ASN A 103 -3.56 20.71 2.20
N SER A 104 -4.49 19.80 1.94
CA SER A 104 -5.68 19.58 2.75
C SER A 104 -5.34 19.07 4.16
N MET A 105 -4.48 18.06 4.26
CA MET A 105 -4.04 17.51 5.55
C MET A 105 -3.30 18.54 6.41
N ARG A 106 -2.54 19.44 5.79
CA ARG A 106 -1.80 20.51 6.47
C ARG A 106 -2.73 21.45 7.26
N ILE A 107 -3.91 21.69 6.78
CA ILE A 107 -4.92 22.52 7.46
C ILE A 107 -5.93 21.69 8.27
N GLY A 108 -5.62 20.42 8.52
CA GLY A 108 -6.41 19.53 9.38
C GLY A 108 -7.58 18.82 8.69
N LEU A 109 -7.66 18.86 7.36
CA LEU A 109 -8.68 18.12 6.60
C LEU A 109 -8.28 16.66 6.40
N PRO A 110 -9.24 15.76 6.08
CA PRO A 110 -8.95 14.34 5.83
C PRO A 110 -8.03 14.09 4.62
N ALA A 111 -7.40 12.90 4.58
CA ALA A 111 -6.56 12.44 3.46
C ALA A 111 -7.37 11.72 2.36
N SER A 112 -8.64 12.03 2.18
CA SER A 112 -9.53 11.40 1.19
C SER A 112 -10.30 12.48 0.46
N LEU A 113 -10.27 12.47 -0.87
CA LEU A 113 -10.96 13.41 -1.75
C LEU A 113 -12.44 13.52 -1.36
N ASP A 114 -13.12 12.39 -1.23
CA ASP A 114 -14.53 12.27 -0.85
C ASP A 114 -14.81 12.95 0.52
N LYS A 115 -14.01 12.59 1.54
CA LYS A 115 -14.19 13.15 2.89
C LYS A 115 -13.86 14.65 2.97
N VAL A 116 -12.89 15.14 2.21
CA VAL A 116 -12.59 16.57 2.13
C VAL A 116 -13.76 17.30 1.50
N GLY A 117 -14.31 16.77 0.40
CA GLY A 117 -15.52 17.32 -0.25
C GLY A 117 -16.71 17.41 0.71
N GLU A 118 -16.95 16.35 1.51
CA GLU A 118 -17.99 16.33 2.54
C GLU A 118 -17.77 17.41 3.62
N VAL A 119 -16.56 17.49 4.19
CA VAL A 119 -16.21 18.46 5.24
C VAL A 119 -16.35 19.89 4.73
N LEU A 120 -15.92 20.17 3.50
CA LEU A 120 -16.01 21.50 2.88
C LEU A 120 -17.40 21.80 2.30
N ARG A 121 -18.34 20.85 2.38
CA ARG A 121 -19.72 20.97 1.86
C ARG A 121 -19.75 21.39 0.39
N LEU A 122 -18.93 20.73 -0.43
CA LEU A 122 -18.90 21.00 -1.85
C LEU A 122 -20.20 20.54 -2.51
N GLN A 123 -20.67 21.27 -3.52
CA GLN A 123 -21.84 20.88 -4.31
C GLN A 123 -21.54 19.64 -5.16
N SER A 124 -20.32 19.56 -5.68
CA SER A 124 -19.79 18.40 -6.39
C SER A 124 -19.14 17.49 -5.36
N GLN A 125 -19.74 16.33 -5.12
CA GLN A 125 -19.18 15.29 -4.23
C GLN A 125 -18.76 14.10 -5.07
N LYS A 126 -17.75 13.38 -4.59
CA LYS A 126 -17.29 12.14 -5.23
C LYS A 126 -18.44 11.14 -5.39
N ASP A 127 -18.53 10.55 -6.56
CA ASP A 127 -19.55 9.54 -6.84
C ASP A 127 -19.28 8.27 -6.02
N LYS A 128 -20.25 7.87 -5.19
CA LYS A 128 -20.18 6.65 -4.37
C LYS A 128 -20.15 5.36 -5.22
N ALA A 129 -20.61 5.42 -6.45
CA ALA A 129 -20.52 4.31 -7.41
C ALA A 129 -19.08 4.05 -7.88
N GLY A 130 -18.17 5.05 -7.79
CA GLY A 130 -16.81 4.96 -8.29
C GLY A 130 -15.99 3.76 -7.78
N LYS A 131 -16.18 3.36 -6.51
CA LYS A 131 -15.50 2.16 -5.98
C LYS A 131 -15.87 0.88 -6.73
N ASN A 132 -17.10 0.78 -7.22
CA ASN A 132 -17.54 -0.37 -7.98
C ASN A 132 -17.00 -0.34 -9.41
N LEU A 133 -16.86 0.87 -9.99
CA LEU A 133 -16.25 1.08 -11.31
C LEU A 133 -14.76 0.76 -11.30
N ILE A 134 -14.02 1.27 -10.31
CA ILE A 134 -12.61 0.91 -10.08
C ILE A 134 -12.47 -0.61 -9.94
N ARG A 135 -13.31 -1.25 -9.10
CA ARG A 135 -13.26 -2.70 -8.94
C ARG A 135 -13.56 -3.46 -10.23
N TYR A 136 -14.39 -2.90 -11.10
CA TYR A 136 -14.80 -3.53 -12.35
C TYR A 136 -13.71 -3.41 -13.42
N PHE A 137 -13.11 -2.22 -13.62
CA PHE A 137 -12.17 -1.96 -14.71
C PHE A 137 -10.69 -1.98 -14.29
N SER A 138 -10.36 -1.59 -13.07
CA SER A 138 -8.98 -1.39 -12.62
C SER A 138 -8.35 -2.60 -11.93
N ILE A 139 -9.13 -3.65 -11.66
CA ILE A 139 -8.70 -4.84 -10.92
C ILE A 139 -9.05 -6.10 -11.72
N PRO A 140 -8.15 -7.13 -11.73
CA PRO A 140 -8.47 -8.41 -12.34
C PRO A 140 -9.76 -9.03 -11.78
N CYS A 141 -10.60 -9.56 -12.65
CA CYS A 141 -11.80 -10.28 -12.25
C CYS A 141 -11.58 -11.81 -12.26
N LYS A 142 -12.34 -12.53 -11.44
CA LYS A 142 -12.28 -13.98 -11.44
C LYS A 142 -12.98 -14.54 -12.69
N PRO A 143 -12.36 -15.50 -13.40
CA PRO A 143 -13.01 -16.17 -14.49
C PRO A 143 -14.21 -16.99 -14.01
N THR A 144 -15.37 -16.81 -14.67
CA THR A 144 -16.60 -17.51 -14.40
C THR A 144 -17.30 -17.88 -15.71
N LYS A 145 -18.26 -18.81 -15.66
CA LYS A 145 -19.07 -19.12 -16.85
C LYS A 145 -19.86 -17.89 -17.34
N VAL A 146 -20.33 -17.05 -16.40
CA VAL A 146 -21.14 -15.87 -16.70
C VAL A 146 -20.35 -14.80 -17.43
N ASN A 147 -19.07 -14.62 -17.08
CA ASN A 147 -18.22 -13.61 -17.73
C ASN A 147 -17.41 -14.18 -18.91
N GLY A 148 -17.71 -15.39 -19.39
CA GLY A 148 -17.02 -16.02 -20.51
C GLY A 148 -15.58 -16.44 -20.20
N GLY A 149 -15.24 -16.61 -18.91
CA GLY A 149 -13.91 -17.04 -18.48
C GLY A 149 -12.86 -15.93 -18.48
N ARG A 150 -13.25 -14.66 -18.68
CA ARG A 150 -12.30 -13.54 -18.70
C ARG A 150 -11.74 -13.20 -17.33
N THR A 151 -10.49 -12.70 -17.34
CA THR A 151 -9.78 -12.26 -16.13
C THR A 151 -9.75 -10.75 -15.98
N ARG A 152 -10.25 -10.01 -16.99
CA ARG A 152 -10.29 -8.55 -17.04
C ARG A 152 -11.57 -8.06 -17.73
N ASN A 153 -12.10 -6.93 -17.28
CA ASN A 153 -13.17 -6.22 -17.96
C ASN A 153 -12.61 -5.07 -18.79
N LEU A 154 -13.08 -4.94 -20.01
CA LEU A 154 -12.73 -3.91 -20.98
C LEU A 154 -13.99 -3.08 -21.31
N PRO A 155 -13.85 -1.91 -21.96
CA PRO A 155 -15.00 -1.05 -22.30
C PRO A 155 -16.15 -1.77 -23.03
N GLU A 156 -15.82 -2.66 -23.97
CA GLU A 156 -16.79 -3.41 -24.77
C GLU A 156 -17.63 -4.39 -23.95
N HIS A 157 -17.22 -4.72 -22.74
CA HIS A 157 -17.99 -5.61 -21.87
C HIS A 157 -19.15 -4.90 -21.14
N ASP A 158 -19.08 -3.56 -21.01
CA ASP A 158 -20.13 -2.74 -20.41
C ASP A 158 -19.88 -1.25 -20.72
N PHE A 159 -20.37 -0.79 -21.87
CA PHE A 159 -20.17 0.61 -22.33
C PHE A 159 -20.81 1.63 -21.40
N GLU A 160 -21.93 1.30 -20.78
CA GLU A 160 -22.60 2.23 -19.86
C GLU A 160 -21.74 2.46 -18.61
N LYS A 161 -21.22 1.39 -18.01
CA LYS A 161 -20.27 1.52 -16.90
C LYS A 161 -18.95 2.21 -17.31
N TRP A 162 -18.50 1.99 -18.55
CA TRP A 162 -17.31 2.67 -19.05
C TRP A 162 -17.53 4.17 -19.13
N GLN A 163 -18.67 4.62 -19.65
CA GLN A 163 -19.00 6.04 -19.66
C GLN A 163 -19.11 6.61 -18.24
N GLN A 164 -19.76 5.90 -17.33
CA GLN A 164 -19.80 6.29 -15.92
C GLN A 164 -18.40 6.37 -15.30
N PHE A 165 -17.45 5.55 -15.76
CA PHE A 165 -16.07 5.58 -15.26
C PHE A 165 -15.30 6.78 -15.80
N ILE A 166 -15.55 7.20 -17.03
CA ILE A 166 -15.03 8.46 -17.58
C ILE A 166 -15.61 9.65 -16.79
N ASP A 167 -16.92 9.67 -16.58
CA ASP A 167 -17.60 10.74 -15.83
C ASP A 167 -17.10 10.80 -14.36
N TYR A 168 -16.74 9.64 -13.79
CA TYR A 168 -16.15 9.54 -12.46
C TYR A 168 -14.76 10.20 -12.42
N CYS A 169 -13.88 9.93 -13.38
CA CYS A 169 -12.57 10.56 -13.48
C CYS A 169 -12.67 12.08 -13.66
N ILE A 170 -13.60 12.56 -14.52
CA ILE A 170 -13.92 13.99 -14.67
C ILE A 170 -14.34 14.59 -13.32
N ARG A 171 -15.22 13.89 -12.61
CA ARG A 171 -15.73 14.33 -11.31
C ARG A 171 -14.62 14.47 -10.27
N ASP A 172 -13.64 13.57 -10.26
CA ASP A 172 -12.52 13.62 -9.33
C ASP A 172 -11.66 14.89 -9.59
N VAL A 173 -11.45 15.31 -10.85
CA VAL A 173 -10.81 16.60 -11.20
C VAL A 173 -11.67 17.79 -10.75
N GLU A 174 -12.99 17.77 -10.99
CA GLU A 174 -13.89 18.85 -10.53
C GLU A 174 -13.81 19.03 -9.00
N VAL A 175 -13.85 17.93 -8.25
CA VAL A 175 -13.80 17.97 -6.79
C VAL A 175 -12.42 18.46 -6.31
N GLU A 176 -11.34 17.98 -6.94
CA GLU A 176 -9.97 18.42 -6.63
C GLU A 176 -9.82 19.94 -6.84
N MET A 177 -10.26 20.47 -8.00
CA MET A 177 -10.23 21.90 -8.31
C MET A 177 -11.08 22.73 -7.32
N ALA A 178 -12.26 22.23 -6.95
CA ALA A 178 -13.13 22.88 -5.97
C ALA A 178 -12.48 22.91 -4.57
N ILE A 179 -11.81 21.83 -4.16
CA ILE A 179 -11.03 21.79 -2.92
C ILE A 179 -9.91 22.81 -2.98
N ALA A 180 -9.07 22.78 -4.03
CA ALA A 180 -7.95 23.70 -4.20
C ALA A 180 -8.41 25.18 -4.12
N ASN A 181 -9.53 25.50 -4.75
CA ASN A 181 -10.13 26.85 -4.66
C ASN A 181 -10.63 27.20 -3.24
N LYS A 182 -11.22 26.25 -2.51
CA LYS A 182 -11.68 26.47 -1.13
C LYS A 182 -10.55 26.71 -0.14
N ILE A 183 -9.41 26.09 -0.37
CA ILE A 183 -8.24 26.19 0.54
C ILE A 183 -7.20 27.20 0.07
N LYS A 184 -7.45 27.94 -1.02
CA LYS A 184 -6.47 28.87 -1.62
C LYS A 184 -5.99 29.98 -0.67
N ASP A 185 -6.83 30.36 0.29
CA ASP A 185 -6.49 31.40 1.29
C ASP A 185 -5.52 30.86 2.38
N PHE A 186 -5.23 29.56 2.35
CA PHE A 186 -4.26 28.89 3.19
C PHE A 186 -3.12 28.31 2.34
N PRO A 187 -2.32 29.15 1.66
CA PRO A 187 -1.31 28.67 0.71
C PRO A 187 -0.24 27.84 1.41
N VAL A 188 0.29 26.86 0.69
CA VAL A 188 1.46 26.10 1.12
C VAL A 188 2.66 27.02 1.17
N THR A 189 3.40 26.99 2.25
CA THR A 189 4.66 27.71 2.34
C THR A 189 5.73 27.09 1.44
N ALA A 190 6.71 27.90 1.00
CA ALA A 190 7.80 27.40 0.16
C ALA A 190 8.58 26.25 0.87
N ILE A 191 8.73 26.33 2.19
CA ILE A 191 9.42 25.29 2.97
C ILE A 191 8.61 23.98 3.03
N GLU A 192 7.29 24.04 3.19
CA GLU A 192 6.43 22.85 3.21
C GLU A 192 6.40 22.18 1.83
N GLN A 193 6.33 22.97 0.76
CA GLN A 193 6.46 22.45 -0.60
C GLN A 193 7.83 21.78 -0.82
N THR A 194 8.90 22.37 -0.32
CA THR A 194 10.24 21.77 -0.38
C THR A 194 10.29 20.45 0.37
N TYR A 195 9.66 20.32 1.53
CA TYR A 195 9.61 19.08 2.27
C TYR A 195 8.79 18.00 1.54
N TRP A 196 7.68 18.38 0.88
CA TRP A 196 6.94 17.44 0.05
C TRP A 196 7.77 16.95 -1.15
N VAL A 197 8.46 17.85 -1.84
CA VAL A 197 9.39 17.49 -2.93
C VAL A 197 10.47 16.54 -2.44
N PHE A 198 11.03 16.81 -1.26
CA PHE A 198 12.05 15.96 -0.65
C PHE A 198 11.50 14.56 -0.31
N ASP A 199 10.27 14.49 0.22
CA ASP A 199 9.55 13.24 0.45
C ASP A 199 9.42 12.42 -0.83
N GLN A 200 9.07 13.07 -1.94
CA GLN A 200 8.96 12.40 -3.24
C GLN A 200 10.31 11.86 -3.72
N HIS A 201 11.39 12.63 -3.64
CA HIS A 201 12.72 12.16 -4.02
C HIS A 201 13.20 10.97 -3.17
N ILE A 202 12.92 10.98 -1.86
CA ILE A 202 13.23 9.84 -0.98
C ILE A 202 12.44 8.60 -1.42
N ASN A 203 11.14 8.76 -1.69
CA ASN A 203 10.26 7.68 -2.11
C ASN A 203 10.64 7.14 -3.51
N ASP A 204 10.98 8.00 -4.46
CA ASP A 204 11.42 7.63 -5.81
C ASP A 204 12.73 6.84 -5.79
N ARG A 205 13.69 7.29 -4.98
CA ARG A 205 14.96 6.59 -4.80
C ARG A 205 14.75 5.23 -4.15
N GLY A 206 13.88 5.16 -3.13
CA GLY A 206 13.64 3.96 -2.35
C GLY A 206 14.86 3.46 -1.58
N ILE A 207 14.69 2.34 -0.88
CA ILE A 207 15.73 1.70 -0.06
C ILE A 207 16.01 0.31 -0.62
N LYS A 208 17.27 0.05 -0.91
CA LYS A 208 17.70 -1.28 -1.41
C LYS A 208 17.61 -2.31 -0.28
N LEU A 209 17.04 -3.47 -0.60
CA LEU A 209 16.95 -4.62 0.29
C LEU A 209 18.02 -5.66 -0.04
N SER A 210 18.42 -6.43 0.95
CA SER A 210 19.09 -7.71 0.72
C SER A 210 18.02 -8.75 0.42
N LYS A 211 17.84 -9.07 -0.86
CA LYS A 211 16.85 -10.06 -1.32
C LYS A 211 17.08 -11.44 -0.72
N SER A 212 18.33 -11.90 -0.66
CA SER A 212 18.70 -13.18 -0.08
C SER A 212 18.35 -13.26 1.42
N LEU A 213 18.68 -12.22 2.19
CA LEU A 213 18.31 -12.14 3.61
C LEU A 213 16.79 -12.17 3.81
N MET A 214 16.07 -11.39 3.02
CA MET A 214 14.59 -11.32 3.10
C MET A 214 13.97 -12.70 2.78
N LEU A 215 14.42 -13.35 1.72
CA LEU A 215 13.91 -14.67 1.33
C LEU A 215 14.27 -15.73 2.38
N GLY A 216 15.51 -15.75 2.87
CA GLY A 216 15.94 -16.65 3.94
C GLY A 216 15.11 -16.47 5.22
N ALA A 217 14.87 -15.23 5.63
CA ALA A 217 14.04 -14.92 6.80
C ALA A 217 12.58 -15.39 6.63
N ASN A 218 12.02 -15.30 5.43
CA ASN A 218 10.67 -15.80 5.15
C ASN A 218 10.61 -17.33 5.17
N VAL A 219 11.64 -18.02 4.66
CA VAL A 219 11.74 -19.49 4.72
C VAL A 219 11.84 -19.94 6.17
N LEU A 220 12.73 -19.32 6.96
CA LEU A 220 12.91 -19.60 8.40
C LEU A 220 11.61 -19.41 9.19
N ASP A 221 10.90 -18.28 8.97
CA ASP A 221 9.61 -18.01 9.63
C ASP A 221 8.56 -19.08 9.31
N LYS A 222 8.52 -19.53 8.05
CA LYS A 222 7.59 -20.57 7.62
C LYS A 222 7.91 -21.90 8.30
N GLN A 223 9.16 -22.34 8.28
CA GLN A 223 9.61 -23.58 8.91
C GLN A 223 9.37 -23.57 10.42
N SER A 224 9.75 -22.47 11.11
CA SER A 224 9.51 -22.31 12.53
C SER A 224 8.02 -22.36 12.89
N LYS A 225 7.16 -21.72 12.10
CA LYS A 225 5.70 -21.76 12.34
C LYS A 225 5.09 -23.12 12.09
N GLU A 226 5.56 -23.86 11.08
CA GLU A 226 5.13 -25.24 10.82
C GLU A 226 5.51 -26.17 11.97
N GLU A 227 6.73 -26.04 12.50
CA GLU A 227 7.20 -26.81 13.64
C GLU A 227 6.42 -26.48 14.92
N LEU A 228 6.26 -25.19 15.24
CA LEU A 228 5.46 -24.74 16.38
C LEU A 228 4.00 -25.21 16.28
N LEU A 229 3.44 -25.26 15.07
CA LEU A 229 2.09 -25.77 14.85
C LEU A 229 1.99 -27.29 15.08
N LYS A 230 2.99 -28.06 14.67
CA LYS A 230 3.07 -29.50 14.96
C LYS A 230 3.15 -29.74 16.47
N GLN A 231 4.00 -29.02 17.17
CA GLN A 231 4.12 -29.09 18.62
C GLN A 231 2.80 -28.72 19.32
N ALA A 232 2.15 -27.63 18.89
CA ALA A 232 0.86 -27.20 19.42
C ALA A 232 -0.22 -28.27 19.24
N LYS A 233 -0.30 -28.91 18.06
CA LYS A 233 -1.23 -30.02 17.79
C LYS A 233 -0.95 -31.24 18.68
N HIS A 234 0.33 -31.58 18.84
CA HIS A 234 0.73 -32.71 19.70
C HIS A 234 0.37 -32.49 21.18
N ILE A 235 0.56 -31.24 21.67
CA ILE A 235 0.26 -30.88 23.07
C ILE A 235 -1.24 -30.86 23.33
N THR A 236 -2.02 -30.28 22.40
CA THR A 236 -3.43 -29.98 22.62
C THR A 236 -4.39 -31.02 22.06
N GLY A 237 -3.97 -31.81 21.08
CA GLY A 237 -4.86 -32.69 20.30
C GLY A 237 -5.86 -31.95 19.40
N LEU A 238 -5.80 -30.62 19.35
CA LEU A 238 -6.71 -29.81 18.54
C LEU A 238 -6.39 -29.89 17.07
N GLU A 239 -7.41 -29.89 16.22
CA GLU A 239 -7.25 -29.83 14.78
C GLU A 239 -6.63 -28.48 14.36
N ASN A 240 -7.09 -27.38 14.96
CA ASN A 240 -6.57 -26.04 14.72
C ASN A 240 -6.25 -25.29 16.05
N PRO A 241 -5.08 -25.49 16.64
CA PRO A 241 -4.65 -24.79 17.85
C PRO A 241 -4.43 -23.29 17.65
N ASN A 242 -4.46 -22.78 16.38
CA ASN A 242 -4.46 -21.34 16.09
C ASN A 242 -5.84 -20.70 16.26
N SER A 243 -6.92 -21.47 16.29
CA SER A 243 -8.26 -20.93 16.54
C SER A 243 -8.36 -20.44 17.99
N PRO A 244 -8.63 -19.14 18.21
CA PRO A 244 -8.80 -18.59 19.56
C PRO A 244 -9.90 -19.34 20.32
N THR A 245 -11.00 -19.66 19.67
CA THR A 245 -12.15 -20.35 20.28
C THR A 245 -11.77 -21.75 20.75
N GLN A 246 -11.10 -22.55 19.90
CA GLN A 246 -10.70 -23.91 20.26
C GLN A 246 -9.63 -23.91 21.36
N LEU A 247 -8.65 -23.00 21.29
CA LEU A 247 -7.58 -22.93 22.26
C LEU A 247 -8.08 -22.44 23.63
N LEU A 248 -8.97 -21.46 23.68
CA LEU A 248 -9.57 -21.00 24.94
C LEU A 248 -10.41 -22.09 25.60
N ALA A 249 -11.21 -22.83 24.83
CA ALA A 249 -11.96 -23.97 25.37
C ALA A 249 -11.03 -25.04 25.93
N TRP A 250 -9.98 -25.44 25.19
CA TRP A 250 -8.99 -26.42 25.66
C TRP A 250 -8.27 -25.97 26.94
N LEU A 251 -7.86 -24.70 27.05
CA LEU A 251 -7.24 -24.15 28.25
C LEU A 251 -8.17 -24.20 29.45
N LYS A 252 -9.45 -23.88 29.25
CA LYS A 252 -10.45 -23.87 30.32
C LYS A 252 -10.85 -25.30 30.75
N ASP A 253 -11.24 -26.12 29.75
CA ASP A 253 -11.91 -27.40 30.01
C ASP A 253 -10.91 -28.51 30.37
N GLU A 254 -9.74 -28.53 29.75
CA GLU A 254 -8.74 -29.58 29.95
C GLU A 254 -7.58 -29.19 30.87
N GLN A 255 -7.26 -27.89 30.93
CA GLN A 255 -6.14 -27.40 31.74
C GLN A 255 -6.59 -26.60 33.00
N GLY A 256 -7.88 -26.37 33.16
CA GLY A 256 -8.43 -25.59 34.30
C GLY A 256 -8.02 -24.11 34.30
N LEU A 257 -7.60 -23.58 33.14
CA LEU A 257 -7.09 -22.23 33.04
C LEU A 257 -8.07 -21.36 32.23
N ASP A 258 -8.90 -20.59 32.93
CA ASP A 258 -9.91 -19.70 32.34
C ASP A 258 -9.29 -18.34 31.96
N ILE A 259 -8.88 -18.19 30.70
CA ILE A 259 -8.25 -17.00 30.15
C ILE A 259 -9.28 -16.20 29.33
N PRO A 260 -9.45 -14.89 29.56
CA PRO A 260 -10.49 -14.09 28.90
C PRO A 260 -10.23 -13.86 27.39
N ASN A 261 -8.95 -13.87 26.97
CA ASN A 261 -8.53 -13.71 25.59
C ASN A 261 -7.07 -14.13 25.38
N LEU A 262 -6.66 -14.27 24.12
CA LEU A 262 -5.28 -14.63 23.74
C LEU A 262 -4.44 -13.44 23.28
N GLN A 263 -4.73 -12.23 23.78
CA GLN A 263 -3.89 -11.06 23.52
C GLN A 263 -2.53 -11.19 24.23
N LYS A 264 -1.49 -10.63 23.64
CA LYS A 264 -0.11 -10.78 24.13
C LYS A 264 0.03 -10.47 25.62
N LYS A 265 -0.56 -9.37 26.09
CA LYS A 265 -0.48 -8.95 27.49
C LYS A 265 -1.15 -9.97 28.42
N THR A 266 -2.36 -10.40 28.09
CA THR A 266 -3.10 -11.41 28.84
C THR A 266 -2.34 -12.74 28.92
N VAL A 267 -1.84 -13.22 27.77
CA VAL A 267 -1.06 -14.46 27.74
C VAL A 267 0.20 -14.35 28.59
N GLN A 268 0.91 -13.21 28.58
CA GLN A 268 2.09 -12.99 29.42
C GLN A 268 1.76 -12.95 30.93
N GLU A 269 0.59 -12.48 31.32
CA GLU A 269 0.12 -12.49 32.71
C GLU A 269 -0.17 -13.91 33.18
N TYR A 270 -0.96 -14.66 32.42
CA TYR A 270 -1.34 -16.03 32.76
C TYR A 270 -0.17 -17.04 32.65
N LEU A 271 0.84 -16.75 31.84
CA LEU A 271 2.03 -17.58 31.71
C LEU A 271 2.82 -17.69 33.04
N LYS A 272 2.70 -16.72 33.94
CA LYS A 272 3.37 -16.73 35.25
C LYS A 272 2.81 -17.80 36.17
N GLU A 273 1.54 -18.13 36.01
CA GLU A 273 0.81 -19.10 36.86
C GLU A 273 0.63 -20.46 36.15
N ALA A 274 0.71 -20.46 34.82
CA ALA A 274 0.52 -21.66 34.04
C ALA A 274 1.65 -22.69 34.24
N THR A 275 1.30 -23.95 34.27
CA THR A 275 2.21 -25.08 34.41
C THR A 275 1.96 -26.14 33.31
N GLY A 276 2.86 -27.11 33.17
CA GLY A 276 2.69 -28.29 32.31
C GLY A 276 2.37 -27.95 30.86
N LYS A 277 1.33 -28.58 30.31
CA LYS A 277 0.90 -28.41 28.92
C LYS A 277 0.36 -27.01 28.62
N ALA A 278 -0.37 -26.41 29.56
CA ALA A 278 -0.86 -25.05 29.42
C ALA A 278 0.28 -24.05 29.24
N LYS A 279 1.31 -24.11 30.09
CA LYS A 279 2.50 -23.25 29.98
C LYS A 279 3.16 -23.36 28.61
N LYS A 280 3.48 -24.59 28.19
CA LYS A 280 4.09 -24.84 26.87
C LYS A 280 3.25 -24.29 25.71
N MET A 281 1.93 -24.50 25.76
CA MET A 281 1.05 -23.99 24.72
C MET A 281 0.99 -22.46 24.68
N LEU A 282 0.98 -21.79 25.82
CA LEU A 282 1.02 -20.33 25.91
C LEU A 282 2.36 -19.76 25.42
N GLU A 283 3.49 -20.43 25.69
CA GLU A 283 4.80 -20.07 25.15
C GLU A 283 4.82 -20.18 23.61
N ILE A 284 4.33 -21.29 23.06
CA ILE A 284 4.16 -21.48 21.61
C ILE A 284 3.28 -20.38 21.03
N ARG A 285 2.16 -20.05 21.68
CA ARG A 285 1.24 -18.98 21.25
C ARG A 285 1.93 -17.62 21.15
N LEU A 286 2.78 -17.28 22.13
CA LEU A 286 3.57 -16.04 22.10
C LEU A 286 4.56 -16.03 20.95
N GLN A 287 5.26 -17.16 20.71
CA GLN A 287 6.20 -17.27 19.60
C GLN A 287 5.50 -17.13 18.25
N MET A 288 4.40 -17.85 18.01
CA MET A 288 3.61 -17.77 16.78
C MET A 288 2.99 -16.38 16.55
N SER A 289 2.74 -15.61 17.62
CA SER A 289 2.16 -14.26 17.53
C SER A 289 3.17 -13.18 17.19
N LYS A 290 4.46 -13.48 17.11
CA LYS A 290 5.49 -12.51 16.73
C LYS A 290 5.21 -11.95 15.33
N THR A 291 5.13 -10.64 15.23
CA THR A 291 4.74 -9.92 13.99
C THR A 291 5.93 -9.30 13.26
N SER A 292 7.13 -9.32 13.84
CA SER A 292 8.33 -8.70 13.26
C SER A 292 8.67 -9.28 11.88
N VAL A 293 8.48 -10.58 11.69
CA VAL A 293 8.75 -11.26 10.41
C VAL A 293 7.72 -10.89 9.33
N LYS A 294 6.50 -10.46 9.68
CA LYS A 294 5.52 -9.95 8.70
C LYS A 294 6.05 -8.78 7.87
N LYS A 295 7.05 -8.06 8.37
CA LYS A 295 7.71 -6.99 7.65
C LYS A 295 8.51 -7.50 6.45
N TYR A 296 9.12 -8.67 6.53
CA TYR A 296 9.81 -9.29 5.39
C TYR A 296 8.83 -9.70 4.29
N ASN A 297 7.63 -10.19 4.64
CA ASN A 297 6.58 -10.42 3.65
C ASN A 297 6.16 -9.11 2.98
N LYS A 298 5.98 -8.03 3.76
CA LYS A 298 5.65 -6.71 3.20
C LYS A 298 6.78 -6.13 2.35
N MET A 299 8.05 -6.36 2.71
CA MET A 299 9.21 -6.03 1.90
C MET A 299 9.16 -6.78 0.55
N HIS A 300 8.85 -8.08 0.58
CA HIS A 300 8.70 -8.89 -0.63
C HIS A 300 7.59 -8.35 -1.54
N ASP A 301 6.41 -8.06 -0.98
CA ASP A 301 5.26 -7.54 -1.76
C ASP A 301 5.56 -6.20 -2.44
N MET A 302 6.34 -5.34 -1.79
CA MET A 302 6.66 -3.98 -2.25
C MET A 302 7.98 -3.87 -3.02
N MET A 303 8.78 -4.95 -3.08
CA MET A 303 10.08 -4.90 -3.72
C MET A 303 9.94 -4.75 -5.23
N CYS A 304 10.50 -3.68 -5.75
CA CYS A 304 10.60 -3.41 -7.18
C CYS A 304 11.67 -4.30 -7.85
N SER A 305 11.69 -4.30 -9.17
CA SER A 305 12.59 -5.12 -9.99
C SER A 305 14.08 -4.86 -9.71
N ASP A 306 14.43 -3.66 -9.27
CA ASP A 306 15.78 -3.24 -8.88
C ASP A 306 16.13 -3.55 -7.40
N GLU A 307 15.35 -4.41 -6.74
CA GLU A 307 15.50 -4.79 -5.34
C GLU A 307 15.31 -3.64 -4.32
N ARG A 308 14.66 -2.55 -4.75
CA ARG A 308 14.32 -1.44 -3.85
C ARG A 308 12.85 -1.50 -3.45
N VAL A 309 12.56 -1.05 -2.23
CA VAL A 309 11.20 -0.72 -1.81
C VAL A 309 11.02 0.78 -1.84
N ARG A 310 9.87 1.23 -2.35
CA ARG A 310 9.54 2.63 -2.60
C ARG A 310 8.22 3.03 -1.94
N GLY A 311 7.94 4.33 -1.85
CA GLY A 311 6.69 4.82 -1.26
C GLY A 311 6.60 4.53 0.24
N LEU A 312 7.72 4.61 0.97
CA LEU A 312 7.84 4.24 2.39
C LEU A 312 7.44 5.36 3.35
N PHE A 313 7.33 6.58 2.86
CA PHE A 313 7.08 7.77 3.66
C PHE A 313 5.95 8.61 3.07
N GLN A 314 5.30 9.36 3.92
CA GLN A 314 4.32 10.35 3.53
C GLN A 314 4.50 11.60 4.37
N PHE A 315 4.87 12.70 3.74
CA PHE A 315 4.88 14.01 4.36
C PHE A 315 3.48 14.38 4.82
N TYR A 316 3.35 15.00 5.99
CA TYR A 316 2.08 15.27 6.66
C TYR A 316 1.19 14.05 6.89
N GLY A 317 1.73 12.83 6.84
CA GLY A 317 0.95 11.60 7.04
C GLY A 317 0.43 11.39 8.47
N ALA A 318 0.89 12.19 9.44
CA ALA A 318 0.37 12.25 10.80
C ALA A 318 -0.33 13.60 11.03
N GLY A 319 -1.43 13.61 11.78
CA GLY A 319 -2.19 14.83 12.05
C GLY A 319 -1.44 15.95 12.78
N THR A 320 -0.21 15.66 13.27
CA THR A 320 0.70 16.64 13.88
C THR A 320 1.71 17.22 12.88
N GLY A 321 1.55 16.99 11.58
CA GLY A 321 2.46 17.48 10.53
C GLY A 321 3.74 16.69 10.34
N ARG A 322 3.92 15.57 11.08
CA ARG A 322 5.09 14.71 10.96
C ARG A 322 4.96 13.74 9.79
N TRP A 323 6.11 13.25 9.30
CA TRP A 323 6.15 12.12 8.38
C TRP A 323 5.51 10.87 9.01
N ALA A 324 4.70 10.19 8.24
CA ALA A 324 4.24 8.85 8.58
C ALA A 324 4.99 7.81 7.73
N GLY A 325 5.35 6.69 8.36
CA GLY A 325 5.84 5.52 7.62
C GLY A 325 4.70 4.81 6.93
N ARG A 326 4.95 4.33 5.71
CA ARG A 326 4.03 3.54 4.90
C ARG A 326 4.63 2.16 4.63
N GLY A 327 3.79 1.21 4.25
CA GLY A 327 4.21 -0.14 3.87
C GLY A 327 5.03 -0.84 4.95
N VAL A 328 6.32 -0.96 4.76
CA VAL A 328 7.25 -1.66 5.68
C VAL A 328 7.38 -0.96 7.03
N GLN A 329 7.16 0.36 7.09
CA GLN A 329 7.32 1.16 8.30
C GLN A 329 8.69 0.95 8.96
N LEU A 330 9.75 1.36 8.29
CA LEU A 330 11.14 1.13 8.70
C LEU A 330 11.46 1.65 10.11
N GLN A 331 10.84 2.77 10.51
CA GLN A 331 10.99 3.36 11.84
C GLN A 331 10.52 2.45 13.00
N ASN A 332 9.75 1.41 12.67
CA ASN A 332 9.24 0.42 13.62
C ASN A 332 9.96 -0.93 13.52
N LEU A 333 11.15 -0.99 12.92
CA LEU A 333 12.00 -2.17 12.99
C LEU A 333 12.49 -2.37 14.42
N THR A 334 12.51 -3.62 14.87
CA THR A 334 12.96 -3.98 16.22
C THR A 334 14.48 -3.77 16.35
N LYS A 335 14.93 -3.35 17.52
CA LYS A 335 16.35 -3.39 17.87
C LYS A 335 16.79 -4.83 18.09
N HIS A 336 18.04 -5.15 17.76
CA HIS A 336 18.66 -6.41 18.12
C HIS A 336 19.23 -6.36 19.55
N TYR A 337 19.42 -7.53 20.13
CA TYR A 337 19.95 -7.69 21.50
C TYR A 337 21.22 -8.57 21.53
N ILE A 338 21.74 -8.92 20.36
CA ILE A 338 23.00 -9.66 20.17
C ILE A 338 24.08 -8.70 19.71
N SER A 339 25.36 -9.07 19.82
CA SER A 339 26.47 -8.26 19.36
C SER A 339 26.43 -8.04 17.84
N ASP A 340 27.07 -6.99 17.35
CA ASP A 340 27.12 -6.69 15.91
C ASP A 340 27.78 -7.83 15.12
N THR A 341 28.79 -8.49 15.70
CA THR A 341 29.47 -9.65 15.08
C THR A 341 28.52 -10.84 14.96
N GLU A 342 27.79 -11.19 16.02
CA GLU A 342 26.80 -12.27 15.99
C GLU A 342 25.67 -11.94 15.02
N LEU A 343 25.26 -10.69 14.94
CA LEU A 343 24.24 -10.23 14.00
C LEU A 343 24.66 -10.41 12.54
N GLU A 344 25.93 -10.11 12.22
CA GLU A 344 26.45 -10.30 10.86
C GLU A 344 26.51 -11.80 10.52
N ILE A 345 27.04 -12.64 11.42
CA ILE A 345 27.06 -14.09 11.22
C ILE A 345 25.63 -14.63 11.06
N ALA A 346 24.70 -14.22 11.93
CA ALA A 346 23.29 -14.65 11.83
C ALA A 346 22.66 -14.26 10.49
N ARG A 347 22.95 -13.05 9.99
CA ARG A 347 22.48 -12.60 8.68
C ARG A 347 23.01 -13.45 7.54
N ASP A 348 24.26 -13.84 7.59
CA ASP A 348 24.88 -14.69 6.55
C ASP A 348 24.32 -16.10 6.60
N LEU A 349 24.18 -16.70 7.78
CA LEU A 349 23.52 -17.99 7.95
C LEU A 349 22.06 -17.99 7.41
N ILE A 350 21.30 -16.92 7.66
CA ILE A 350 19.94 -16.76 7.13
C ILE A 350 19.94 -16.65 5.61
N LYS A 351 20.88 -15.88 5.01
CA LYS A 351 21.01 -15.77 3.55
C LYS A 351 21.33 -17.12 2.89
N GLU A 352 22.15 -17.92 3.54
CA GLU A 352 22.58 -19.24 3.09
C GLU A 352 21.56 -20.35 3.47
N GLN A 353 20.52 -20.02 4.24
CA GLN A 353 19.51 -20.94 4.77
C GLN A 353 20.09 -22.06 5.66
N ARG A 354 21.16 -21.75 6.37
CA ARG A 354 21.83 -22.64 7.33
C ARG A 354 21.21 -22.48 8.71
N PHE A 355 20.00 -22.95 8.88
CA PHE A 355 19.20 -22.66 10.08
C PHE A 355 19.66 -23.47 11.31
N ASP A 356 20.17 -24.69 11.10
CA ASP A 356 20.74 -25.47 12.20
C ASP A 356 21.97 -24.79 12.81
N ASP A 357 22.82 -24.19 11.98
CA ASP A 357 23.98 -23.41 12.45
C ASP A 357 23.54 -22.10 13.15
N LEU A 358 22.43 -21.52 12.72
CA LEU A 358 21.83 -20.35 13.37
C LEU A 358 21.33 -20.68 14.78
N ASP A 359 20.69 -21.84 14.97
CA ASP A 359 20.21 -22.32 16.26
C ASP A 359 21.39 -22.56 17.22
N LEU A 360 22.50 -23.14 16.70
CA LEU A 360 23.73 -23.32 17.47
C LEU A 360 24.36 -21.96 17.88
N LEU A 361 24.37 -20.97 16.98
CA LEU A 361 24.91 -19.63 17.25
C LEU A 361 24.14 -18.94 18.36
N LEU A 362 22.80 -19.06 18.34
CA LEU A 362 21.91 -18.34 19.24
C LEU A 362 21.56 -19.12 20.52
N ASN A 363 22.05 -20.35 20.68
CA ASN A 363 21.73 -21.26 21.78
C ASN A 363 20.21 -21.48 21.96
N VAL A 364 19.48 -21.70 20.88
CA VAL A 364 18.04 -21.89 20.86
C VAL A 364 17.67 -23.36 20.65
#